data_fbb0dad4c1f1527a2315d76641995c4e
#
_entry.id   fbb0dad4c1f1527a2315d76641995c4e
#
_cell.length_a   1.000
_cell.length_b   1.000
_cell.length_c   1.000
_cell.angle_alpha   90.00
_cell.angle_beta   90.00
_cell.angle_gamma   90.00
#
_symmetry.space_group_name_H-M   'P 1'
#
loop_
_entity.id
_entity.type
_entity.pdbx_description
1 polymer ?
#
loop_
_entity_poly.entity_id
_entity_poly.type
_entity_poly.pdbx_seq_one_letter_code
_entity_poly.pdbx_strand_id
1 'polypeptide(L)'
;MLEYLRSILDEPWKPVSRPAVVAWFVFYLAFLVYAFSAHGGFLFIDSANLVVHEGGHNLFGWFGPTLGLWGGTLLQWLVPFLLAVYFFTQRQTTGFVFCLFFFFENWLYTATYMADARAQALPLVTTGDPDFVEHDFHAIFSNLGVLNYDTKIAMVVRVLGWCGMIATVAWLARRDITIKCGTDTPVRRF
;
A
#
# COMPACT_ATOMS: atom_id res chain seq x y z
N MET A 1 -8.72 23.99 -11.95
CA MET A 1 -8.32 22.63 -11.53
C MET A 1 -7.35 21.97 -12.51
N LEU A 2 -7.64 21.96 -13.82
CA LEU A 2 -6.72 21.37 -14.82
C LEU A 2 -5.39 22.10 -14.95
N GLU A 3 -5.37 23.42 -14.90
CA GLU A 3 -4.15 24.23 -14.93
C GLU A 3 -3.28 24.02 -13.69
N TYR A 4 -3.91 23.90 -12.52
CA TYR A 4 -3.19 23.57 -11.28
C TYR A 4 -2.56 22.18 -11.33
N LEU A 5 -3.28 21.17 -11.85
CA LEU A 5 -2.69 19.85 -12.05
C LEU A 5 -1.53 19.87 -13.05
N ARG A 6 -1.64 20.64 -14.14
CA ARG A 6 -0.55 20.82 -15.09
C ARG A 6 0.66 21.48 -14.44
N SER A 7 0.47 22.56 -13.66
CA SER A 7 1.59 23.20 -12.98
C SER A 7 2.33 22.24 -12.03
N ILE A 8 1.61 21.37 -11.32
CA ILE A 8 2.23 20.32 -10.50
C ILE A 8 3.01 19.34 -11.40
N LEU A 9 2.46 18.91 -12.53
CA LEU A 9 3.10 17.92 -13.40
C LEU A 9 4.38 18.47 -14.06
N ASP A 10 4.44 19.77 -14.31
CA ASP A 10 5.59 20.45 -14.92
C ASP A 10 6.73 20.70 -13.91
N GLU A 11 6.44 20.66 -12.61
CA GLU A 11 7.47 20.83 -11.59
C GLU A 11 8.44 19.64 -11.56
N PRO A 12 9.75 19.90 -11.50
CA PRO A 12 10.74 18.83 -11.34
C PRO A 12 10.62 18.20 -9.94
N TRP A 13 10.83 16.90 -9.86
CA TRP A 13 10.89 16.23 -8.60
C TRP A 13 12.11 16.66 -7.78
N LYS A 14 11.97 16.73 -6.46
CA LYS A 14 13.06 17.05 -5.56
C LYS A 14 14.18 16.01 -5.69
N PRO A 15 15.43 16.46 -5.86
CA PRO A 15 16.56 15.55 -6.02
C PRO A 15 16.82 14.79 -4.73
N VAL A 16 17.29 13.55 -4.88
CA VAL A 16 17.69 12.69 -3.76
C VAL A 16 19.19 12.44 -3.87
N SER A 17 19.91 12.52 -2.76
CA SER A 17 21.33 12.24 -2.77
C SER A 17 21.61 10.76 -3.12
N ARG A 18 22.73 10.49 -3.80
CA ARG A 18 23.11 9.13 -4.19
C ARG A 18 23.16 8.15 -3.01
N PRO A 19 23.76 8.49 -1.85
CA PRO A 19 23.73 7.58 -0.70
C PRO A 19 22.30 7.27 -0.21
N ALA A 20 21.41 8.27 -0.22
CA ALA A 20 20.03 8.06 0.18
C ALA A 20 19.28 7.15 -0.81
N VAL A 21 19.51 7.31 -2.12
CA VAL A 21 18.92 6.41 -3.14
C VAL A 21 19.38 4.97 -2.92
N VAL A 22 20.69 4.76 -2.71
CA VAL A 22 21.22 3.42 -2.43
C VAL A 22 20.62 2.83 -1.15
N ALA A 23 20.51 3.63 -0.07
CA ALA A 23 19.91 3.19 1.18
C ALA A 23 18.43 2.76 0.98
N TRP A 24 17.66 3.53 0.21
CA TRP A 24 16.28 3.18 -0.12
C TRP A 24 16.17 1.91 -0.96
N PHE A 25 17.07 1.69 -1.93
CA PHE A 25 17.08 0.43 -2.68
C PHE A 25 17.40 -0.77 -1.80
N VAL A 26 18.39 -0.65 -0.92
CA VAL A 26 18.72 -1.71 0.05
C VAL A 26 17.52 -2.01 0.94
N PHE A 27 16.85 -0.96 1.44
CA PHE A 27 15.64 -1.11 2.25
C PHE A 27 14.52 -1.86 1.50
N TYR A 28 14.17 -1.43 0.29
CA TYR A 28 13.09 -2.07 -0.48
C TYR A 28 13.44 -3.51 -0.88
N LEU A 29 14.69 -3.75 -1.28
CA LEU A 29 15.13 -5.11 -1.61
C LEU A 29 15.07 -6.02 -0.39
N ALA A 30 15.56 -5.57 0.75
CA ALA A 30 15.50 -6.33 2.00
C ALA A 30 14.03 -6.59 2.41
N PHE A 31 13.16 -5.60 2.26
CA PHE A 31 11.75 -5.74 2.56
C PHE A 31 11.06 -6.74 1.61
N LEU A 32 11.34 -6.68 0.30
CA LEU A 32 10.79 -7.63 -0.68
C LEU A 32 11.23 -9.07 -0.38
N VAL A 33 12.50 -9.27 -0.01
CA VAL A 33 13.02 -10.58 0.40
C VAL A 33 12.33 -11.05 1.69
N TYR A 34 12.17 -10.16 2.67
CA TYR A 34 11.45 -10.45 3.91
C TYR A 34 9.99 -10.84 3.64
N ALA A 35 9.25 -10.06 2.85
CA ALA A 35 7.87 -10.33 2.49
C ALA A 35 7.73 -11.65 1.72
N PHE A 36 8.67 -11.95 0.82
CA PHE A 36 8.71 -13.23 0.10
C PHE A 36 8.94 -14.41 1.05
N SER A 37 9.84 -14.26 2.04
CA SER A 37 10.15 -15.32 3.02
C SER A 37 9.00 -15.63 3.98
N ALA A 38 8.07 -14.69 4.17
CA ALA A 38 6.89 -14.87 5.02
C ALA A 38 5.83 -15.81 4.39
N HIS A 39 6.04 -16.30 3.15
CA HIS A 39 5.18 -17.27 2.47
C HIS A 39 3.69 -16.90 2.46
N GLY A 40 3.39 -15.61 2.41
CA GLY A 40 2.02 -15.08 2.39
C GLY A 40 1.35 -14.98 3.77
N GLY A 41 2.10 -15.16 4.86
CA GLY A 41 1.69 -14.81 6.21
C GLY A 41 1.76 -13.31 6.47
N PHE A 42 1.39 -12.89 7.67
CA PHE A 42 1.51 -11.49 8.09
C PHE A 42 2.96 -11.09 8.31
N LEU A 43 3.23 -9.82 8.00
CA LEU A 43 4.52 -9.17 8.20
C LEU A 43 4.52 -8.39 9.53
N PHE A 44 5.71 -8.05 10.03
CA PHE A 44 5.83 -7.22 11.24
C PHE A 44 5.09 -5.89 11.12
N ILE A 45 5.15 -5.25 9.94
CA ILE A 45 4.47 -3.97 9.67
C ILE A 45 2.94 -4.10 9.74
N ASP A 46 2.40 -5.28 9.55
CA ASP A 46 0.96 -5.53 9.55
C ASP A 46 0.32 -5.27 10.92
N SER A 47 1.12 -5.24 12.00
CA SER A 47 0.63 -4.78 13.29
C SER A 47 0.21 -3.31 13.26
N ALA A 48 0.90 -2.45 12.50
CA ALA A 48 0.49 -1.07 12.30
C ALA A 48 -0.72 -0.99 11.35
N ASN A 49 -0.74 -1.82 10.32
CA ASN A 49 -1.87 -1.93 9.39
C ASN A 49 -3.15 -2.33 10.14
N LEU A 50 -3.05 -3.26 11.10
CA LEU A 50 -4.18 -3.68 11.94
C LEU A 50 -4.77 -2.52 12.75
N VAL A 51 -3.93 -1.68 13.38
CA VAL A 51 -4.41 -0.51 14.13
C VAL A 51 -5.20 0.45 13.23
N VAL A 52 -4.71 0.69 12.01
CA VAL A 52 -5.41 1.52 11.02
C VAL A 52 -6.72 0.85 10.58
N HIS A 53 -6.71 -0.47 10.40
CA HIS A 53 -7.87 -1.27 10.03
C HIS A 53 -8.98 -1.13 11.08
N GLU A 54 -8.69 -1.37 12.35
CA GLU A 54 -9.65 -1.22 13.44
C GLU A 54 -10.18 0.22 13.56
N GLY A 55 -9.29 1.22 13.37
CA GLY A 55 -9.69 2.62 13.29
C GLY A 55 -10.67 2.90 12.15
N GLY A 56 -10.56 2.14 11.05
CA GLY A 56 -11.44 2.23 9.90
C GLY A 56 -12.87 1.79 10.21
N HIS A 57 -13.05 0.69 10.94
CA HIS A 57 -14.38 0.25 11.39
C HIS A 57 -15.08 1.32 12.23
N ASN A 58 -14.35 1.92 13.18
CA ASN A 58 -14.89 2.99 14.01
C ASN A 58 -15.25 4.24 13.18
N LEU A 59 -14.39 4.65 12.26
CA LEU A 59 -14.62 5.86 11.45
C LEU A 59 -15.78 5.69 10.49
N PHE A 60 -15.78 4.61 9.71
CA PHE A 60 -16.77 4.37 8.66
C PHE A 60 -18.08 3.81 9.19
N GLY A 61 -18.07 3.20 10.39
CA GLY A 61 -19.27 2.72 11.07
C GLY A 61 -20.30 3.82 11.35
N TRP A 62 -19.86 5.07 11.48
CA TRP A 62 -20.77 6.22 11.62
C TRP A 62 -21.65 6.46 10.39
N PHE A 63 -21.24 5.95 9.24
CA PHE A 63 -21.98 6.06 7.97
C PHE A 63 -22.86 4.84 7.66
N GLY A 64 -22.96 3.91 8.61
CA GLY A 64 -23.82 2.74 8.53
C GLY A 64 -23.06 1.40 8.50
N PRO A 65 -23.77 0.29 8.75
CA PRO A 65 -23.15 -1.02 8.96
C PRO A 65 -22.36 -1.52 7.74
N THR A 66 -22.85 -1.27 6.53
CA THR A 66 -22.14 -1.70 5.31
C THR A 66 -20.81 -0.98 5.14
N LEU A 67 -20.77 0.35 5.34
CA LEU A 67 -19.52 1.10 5.28
C LEU A 67 -18.62 0.80 6.48
N GLY A 68 -19.19 0.53 7.65
CA GLY A 68 -18.46 0.05 8.80
C GLY A 68 -17.71 -1.26 8.52
N LEU A 69 -18.38 -2.22 7.88
CA LEU A 69 -17.79 -3.53 7.54
C LEU A 69 -16.60 -3.40 6.56
N TRP A 70 -16.71 -2.53 5.56
CA TRP A 70 -15.60 -2.24 4.63
C TRP A 70 -14.55 -1.31 5.22
N GLY A 71 -14.89 -0.61 6.31
CA GLY A 71 -14.16 0.52 6.87
C GLY A 71 -12.71 0.21 7.18
N GLY A 72 -12.43 -0.95 7.75
CA GLY A 72 -11.10 -1.40 8.07
C GLY A 72 -10.19 -1.39 6.84
N THR A 73 -10.56 -2.16 5.82
CA THR A 73 -9.79 -2.24 4.56
C THR A 73 -9.72 -0.90 3.83
N LEU A 74 -10.81 -0.14 3.83
CA LEU A 74 -10.85 1.18 3.17
C LEU A 74 -9.86 2.16 3.80
N LEU A 75 -9.84 2.30 5.11
CA LEU A 75 -8.92 3.23 5.78
C LEU A 75 -7.46 2.80 5.61
N GLN A 76 -7.22 1.50 5.73
CA GLN A 76 -5.90 0.89 5.56
C GLN A 76 -5.29 1.16 4.18
N TRP A 77 -6.11 1.20 3.12
CA TRP A 77 -5.66 1.56 1.78
C TRP A 77 -5.61 3.07 1.57
N LEU A 78 -6.60 3.79 2.11
CA LEU A 78 -6.75 5.23 1.88
C LEU A 78 -5.60 6.03 2.50
N VAL A 79 -5.14 5.66 3.69
CA VAL A 79 -4.07 6.39 4.39
C VAL A 79 -2.77 6.45 3.56
N PRO A 80 -2.15 5.33 3.16
CA PRO A 80 -0.93 5.38 2.37
C PRO A 80 -1.16 5.96 0.96
N PHE A 81 -2.35 5.76 0.38
CA PHE A 81 -2.70 6.35 -0.92
C PHE A 81 -2.75 7.89 -0.86
N LEU A 82 -3.46 8.46 0.12
CA LEU A 82 -3.54 9.92 0.28
C LEU A 82 -2.19 10.54 0.59
N LEU A 83 -1.37 9.87 1.40
CA LEU A 83 0.01 10.30 1.65
C LEU A 83 0.86 10.23 0.38
N ALA A 84 0.70 9.19 -0.44
CA ALA A 84 1.37 9.11 -1.74
C ALA A 84 0.95 10.27 -2.65
N VAL A 85 -0.34 10.58 -2.74
CA VAL A 85 -0.85 11.73 -3.49
C VAL A 85 -0.28 13.04 -2.95
N TYR A 86 -0.25 13.23 -1.64
CA TYR A 86 0.35 14.40 -1.01
C TYR A 86 1.82 14.56 -1.40
N PHE A 87 2.65 13.53 -1.24
CA PHE A 87 4.07 13.59 -1.62
C PHE A 87 4.28 13.72 -3.14
N PHE A 88 3.35 13.20 -3.94
CA PHE A 88 3.34 13.42 -5.38
C PHE A 88 3.14 14.90 -5.70
N THR A 89 2.16 15.57 -5.08
CA THR A 89 1.92 17.00 -5.30
C THR A 89 3.07 17.88 -4.81
N GLN A 90 3.80 17.44 -3.77
CA GLN A 90 4.99 18.10 -3.26
C GLN A 90 6.27 17.75 -4.01
N ARG A 91 6.18 16.92 -5.05
CA ARG A 91 7.32 16.38 -5.80
C ARG A 91 8.42 15.77 -4.93
N GLN A 92 8.06 15.21 -3.79
CA GLN A 92 8.98 14.52 -2.88
C GLN A 92 9.14 13.05 -3.28
N THR A 93 10.26 12.75 -3.95
CA THR A 93 10.54 11.42 -4.51
C THR A 93 10.48 10.31 -3.44
N THR A 94 11.18 10.47 -2.33
CA THR A 94 11.28 9.43 -1.30
C THR A 94 9.98 9.17 -0.58
N GLY A 95 9.26 10.24 -0.19
CA GLY A 95 7.96 10.14 0.46
C GLY A 95 6.91 9.49 -0.46
N PHE A 96 6.87 9.90 -1.74
CA PHE A 96 5.97 9.31 -2.72
C PHE A 96 6.22 7.81 -2.89
N VAL A 97 7.47 7.40 -3.13
CA VAL A 97 7.83 5.99 -3.32
C VAL A 97 7.54 5.18 -2.06
N PHE A 98 7.86 5.71 -0.88
CA PHE A 98 7.59 5.03 0.38
C PHE A 98 6.09 4.75 0.57
N CYS A 99 5.26 5.78 0.46
CA CYS A 99 3.83 5.62 0.65
C CYS A 99 3.17 4.76 -0.43
N LEU A 100 3.63 4.87 -1.69
CA LEU A 100 3.11 4.03 -2.77
C LEU A 100 3.53 2.56 -2.61
N PHE A 101 4.75 2.31 -2.13
CA PHE A 101 5.22 0.95 -1.84
C PHE A 101 4.36 0.31 -0.74
N PHE A 102 4.13 1.01 0.38
CA PHE A 102 3.31 0.52 1.47
C PHE A 102 1.81 0.50 1.15
N PHE A 103 1.34 1.31 0.22
CA PHE A 103 -0.01 1.14 -0.33
C PHE A 103 -0.18 -0.25 -0.96
N PHE A 104 0.77 -0.69 -1.77
CA PHE A 104 0.73 -2.02 -2.39
C PHE A 104 1.08 -3.15 -1.43
N GLU A 105 1.89 -2.89 -0.41
CA GLU A 105 2.15 -3.84 0.67
C GLU A 105 0.87 -4.18 1.44
N ASN A 106 0.04 -3.19 1.75
CA ASN A 106 -1.27 -3.40 2.37
C ASN A 106 -2.18 -4.35 1.57
N TRP A 107 -1.96 -4.50 0.27
CA TRP A 107 -2.69 -5.49 -0.53
C TRP A 107 -2.26 -6.92 -0.21
N LEU A 108 -1.02 -7.14 0.24
CA LEU A 108 -0.57 -8.45 0.72
C LEU A 108 -1.25 -8.82 2.03
N TYR A 109 -1.30 -7.87 2.98
CA TYR A 109 -2.06 -8.02 4.22
C TYR A 109 -3.53 -8.36 3.94
N THR A 110 -4.20 -7.53 3.14
CA THR A 110 -5.60 -7.73 2.76
C THR A 110 -5.82 -9.08 2.08
N ALA A 111 -4.93 -9.50 1.20
CA ALA A 111 -5.02 -10.80 0.54
C ALA A 111 -4.89 -11.96 1.52
N THR A 112 -4.05 -11.83 2.54
CA THR A 112 -3.92 -12.85 3.59
C THR A 112 -5.23 -12.97 4.39
N TYR A 113 -5.83 -11.86 4.73
CA TYR A 113 -7.12 -11.82 5.43
C TYR A 113 -8.28 -12.30 4.55
N MET A 114 -8.32 -11.91 3.26
CA MET A 114 -9.31 -12.43 2.29
C MET A 114 -9.24 -13.94 2.13
N ALA A 115 -8.03 -14.51 2.09
CA ALA A 115 -7.84 -15.96 1.91
C ALA A 115 -8.37 -16.78 3.08
N ASP A 116 -8.50 -16.17 4.25
CA ASP A 116 -9.02 -16.80 5.48
C ASP A 116 -10.54 -16.68 5.63
N ALA A 117 -11.23 -16.02 4.70
CA ALA A 117 -12.65 -15.70 4.84
C ALA A 117 -13.55 -16.92 5.10
N ARG A 118 -13.23 -18.09 4.52
CA ARG A 118 -13.94 -19.34 4.80
C ARG A 118 -13.37 -20.11 5.97
N ALA A 119 -12.05 -20.16 6.09
CA ALA A 119 -11.36 -20.95 7.08
C ALA A 119 -11.53 -20.35 8.49
N GLN A 120 -11.56 -19.02 8.60
CA GLN A 120 -11.67 -18.25 9.85
C GLN A 120 -10.69 -18.78 10.92
N ALA A 121 -9.47 -19.09 10.49
CA ALA A 121 -8.42 -19.67 11.33
C ALA A 121 -7.51 -18.59 11.94
N LEU A 122 -7.54 -17.39 11.41
CA LEU A 122 -6.75 -16.26 11.93
C LEU A 122 -7.36 -15.76 13.25
N PRO A 123 -6.52 -15.40 14.24
CA PRO A 123 -7.00 -14.74 15.44
C PRO A 123 -7.57 -13.38 15.06
N LEU A 124 -8.84 -13.17 15.34
CA LEU A 124 -9.51 -11.89 15.11
C LEU A 124 -9.23 -10.96 16.28
N VAL A 125 -9.02 -9.68 15.96
CA VAL A 125 -8.89 -8.58 16.92
C VAL A 125 -10.05 -7.62 16.68
N THR A 126 -10.60 -7.07 17.73
CA THR A 126 -11.65 -6.04 17.62
C THR A 126 -11.41 -4.96 18.65
N THR A 127 -11.82 -3.74 18.30
CA THR A 127 -11.94 -2.61 19.23
C THR A 127 -13.33 -2.53 19.86
N GLY A 128 -14.25 -3.40 19.44
CA GLY A 128 -15.61 -3.51 19.95
C GLY A 128 -15.78 -4.59 21.02
N ASP A 129 -17.00 -5.13 21.10
CA ASP A 129 -17.35 -6.21 22.04
C ASP A 129 -16.70 -7.52 21.57
N PRO A 130 -15.85 -8.17 22.41
CA PRO A 130 -15.19 -9.42 22.05
C PRO A 130 -16.14 -10.58 21.74
N ASP A 131 -17.36 -10.54 22.24
CA ASP A 131 -18.37 -11.60 22.02
C ASP A 131 -19.03 -11.49 20.63
N PHE A 132 -18.80 -10.40 19.90
CA PHE A 132 -19.38 -10.11 18.59
C PHE A 132 -18.32 -9.83 17.51
N VAL A 133 -17.24 -10.61 17.52
CA VAL A 133 -16.18 -10.47 16.52
C VAL A 133 -16.59 -11.19 15.24
N GLU A 134 -16.76 -10.43 14.16
CA GLU A 134 -17.07 -10.96 12.83
C GLU A 134 -15.86 -10.84 11.90
N HIS A 135 -15.63 -11.87 11.09
CA HIS A 135 -14.59 -11.82 10.06
C HIS A 135 -15.10 -11.02 8.86
N ASP A 136 -14.54 -9.82 8.63
CA ASP A 136 -15.05 -8.89 7.62
C ASP A 136 -15.24 -9.51 6.25
N PHE A 137 -14.20 -10.17 5.72
CA PHE A 137 -14.28 -10.78 4.40
C PHE A 137 -15.19 -12.01 4.35
N HIS A 138 -15.44 -12.69 5.47
CA HIS A 138 -16.49 -13.70 5.53
C HIS A 138 -17.85 -13.04 5.28
N ALA A 139 -18.18 -11.99 6.01
CA ALA A 139 -19.43 -11.26 5.86
C ALA A 139 -19.56 -10.61 4.47
N ILE A 140 -18.51 -9.90 4.02
CA ILE A 140 -18.49 -9.24 2.71
C ILE A 140 -18.69 -10.25 1.59
N PHE A 141 -17.93 -11.34 1.55
CA PHE A 141 -17.99 -12.32 0.48
C PHE A 141 -19.27 -13.15 0.52
N SER A 142 -19.84 -13.41 1.72
CA SER A 142 -21.15 -14.02 1.88
C SER A 142 -22.23 -13.12 1.30
N ASN A 143 -22.26 -11.84 1.66
CA ASN A 143 -23.22 -10.87 1.16
C ASN A 143 -23.16 -10.68 -0.36
N LEU A 144 -21.97 -10.80 -0.93
CA LEU A 144 -21.76 -10.73 -2.39
C LEU A 144 -21.96 -12.06 -3.11
N GLY A 145 -22.18 -13.17 -2.40
CA GLY A 145 -22.33 -14.50 -2.99
C GLY A 145 -21.02 -15.07 -3.59
N VAL A 146 -19.87 -14.56 -3.19
CA VAL A 146 -18.55 -14.93 -3.76
C VAL A 146 -17.63 -15.64 -2.75
N LEU A 147 -18.12 -16.01 -1.59
CA LEU A 147 -17.32 -16.62 -0.52
C LEU A 147 -16.51 -17.84 -1.00
N ASN A 148 -17.05 -18.64 -1.90
CA ASN A 148 -16.35 -19.81 -2.46
C ASN A 148 -15.15 -19.45 -3.36
N TYR A 149 -14.96 -18.18 -3.67
CA TYR A 149 -13.85 -17.67 -4.48
C TYR A 149 -12.83 -16.88 -3.67
N ASP A 150 -12.92 -16.87 -2.33
CA ASP A 150 -12.08 -16.12 -1.41
C ASP A 150 -10.58 -16.24 -1.73
N THR A 151 -10.05 -17.44 -1.84
CA THR A 151 -8.63 -17.72 -2.15
C THR A 151 -8.23 -17.28 -3.56
N LYS A 152 -9.15 -17.34 -4.53
CA LYS A 152 -8.88 -16.87 -5.90
C LYS A 152 -8.84 -15.34 -5.95
N ILE A 153 -9.78 -14.68 -5.28
CA ILE A 153 -9.82 -13.22 -5.16
C ILE A 153 -8.54 -12.75 -4.43
N ALA A 154 -8.23 -13.38 -3.30
CA ALA A 154 -7.01 -13.13 -2.53
C ALA A 154 -5.74 -13.26 -3.38
N MET A 155 -5.64 -14.30 -4.22
CA MET A 155 -4.51 -14.48 -5.13
C MET A 155 -4.36 -13.31 -6.09
N VAL A 156 -5.45 -12.84 -6.70
CA VAL A 156 -5.41 -11.67 -7.62
C VAL A 156 -4.94 -10.43 -6.88
N VAL A 157 -5.48 -10.14 -5.70
CA VAL A 157 -5.09 -8.99 -4.88
C VAL A 157 -3.61 -9.09 -4.50
N ARG A 158 -3.14 -10.27 -4.10
CA ARG A 158 -1.72 -10.52 -3.78
C ARG A 158 -0.79 -10.27 -4.95
N VAL A 159 -1.15 -10.77 -6.14
CA VAL A 159 -0.35 -10.56 -7.37
C VAL A 159 -0.28 -9.07 -7.70
N LEU A 160 -1.40 -8.35 -7.61
CA LEU A 160 -1.43 -6.90 -7.84
C LEU A 160 -0.57 -6.15 -6.81
N GLY A 161 -0.60 -6.55 -5.54
CA GLY A 161 0.27 -6.01 -4.49
C GLY A 161 1.76 -6.18 -4.84
N TRP A 162 2.19 -7.38 -5.19
CA TRP A 162 3.56 -7.65 -5.63
C TRP A 162 3.96 -6.84 -6.87
N CYS A 163 3.11 -6.84 -7.89
CA CYS A 163 3.36 -6.06 -9.10
C CYS A 163 3.51 -4.57 -8.80
N GLY A 164 2.66 -4.03 -7.93
CA GLY A 164 2.69 -2.63 -7.52
C GLY A 164 3.96 -2.27 -6.75
N MET A 165 4.38 -3.07 -5.78
CA MET A 165 5.64 -2.86 -5.05
C MET A 165 6.84 -2.88 -5.99
N ILE A 166 6.94 -3.89 -6.86
CA ILE A 166 8.04 -4.01 -7.83
C ILE A 166 8.04 -2.84 -8.81
N ALA A 167 6.87 -2.47 -9.33
CA ALA A 167 6.74 -1.33 -10.25
C ALA A 167 7.16 -0.02 -9.59
N THR A 168 6.86 0.17 -8.32
CA THR A 168 7.25 1.34 -7.52
C THR A 168 8.77 1.44 -7.39
N VAL A 169 9.44 0.34 -7.06
CA VAL A 169 10.91 0.28 -6.97
C VAL A 169 11.56 0.45 -8.33
N ALA A 170 11.01 -0.16 -9.39
CA ALA A 170 11.48 0.00 -10.76
C ALA A 170 11.34 1.45 -11.25
N TRP A 171 10.27 2.14 -10.88
CA TRP A 171 10.11 3.57 -11.19
C TRP A 171 11.20 4.41 -10.52
N LEU A 172 11.52 4.17 -9.25
CA LEU A 172 12.61 4.84 -8.55
C LEU A 172 13.96 4.60 -9.25
N ALA A 173 14.24 3.36 -9.68
CA ALA A 173 15.46 2.99 -10.38
C ALA A 173 15.64 3.76 -11.70
N ARG A 174 14.59 3.77 -12.53
CA ARG A 174 14.61 4.49 -13.82
C ARG A 174 14.85 5.97 -13.63
N ARG A 175 14.27 6.54 -12.60
CA ARG A 175 14.41 7.94 -12.29
C ARG A 175 15.85 8.32 -11.90
N ASP A 176 16.51 7.52 -11.05
CA ASP A 176 17.89 7.77 -10.65
C ASP A 176 18.85 7.68 -11.83
N ILE A 177 18.64 6.73 -12.74
CA ILE A 177 19.41 6.59 -13.97
C ILE A 177 19.28 7.85 -14.85
N THR A 178 18.07 8.37 -15.00
CA THR A 178 17.81 9.58 -15.82
C THR A 178 18.49 10.82 -15.25
N ILE A 179 18.50 10.99 -13.92
CA ILE A 179 19.18 12.10 -13.24
C ILE A 179 20.70 12.01 -13.48
N LYS A 180 21.30 10.81 -13.38
CA LYS A 180 22.73 10.60 -13.62
C LYS A 180 23.13 10.94 -15.06
N CYS A 181 22.34 10.56 -16.03
CA CYS A 181 22.63 10.82 -17.44
C CYS A 181 22.54 12.32 -17.79
N GLY A 182 21.66 13.07 -17.12
CA GLY A 182 21.50 14.52 -17.32
C GLY A 182 22.60 15.40 -16.71
N THR A 183 23.31 14.91 -15.68
CA THR A 183 24.38 15.65 -14.99
C THR A 183 25.76 15.49 -15.65
N ASP A 184 25.93 14.50 -16.52
CA ASP A 184 27.18 14.23 -17.21
C ASP A 184 27.33 15.01 -18.55
N THR A 185 26.34 15.84 -18.92
CA THR A 185 26.45 16.73 -20.06
C THR A 185 27.24 17.99 -19.65
N PRO A 186 28.46 18.19 -20.10
CA PRO A 186 29.24 19.39 -19.76
C PRO A 186 28.50 20.62 -20.30
N VAL A 187 28.13 21.53 -19.39
CA VAL A 187 27.67 22.87 -19.76
C VAL A 187 28.78 23.53 -20.54
N ARG A 188 28.71 23.59 -21.88
CA ARG A 188 29.58 24.42 -22.66
C ARG A 188 29.28 25.87 -22.27
N ARG A 189 30.18 26.44 -21.49
CA ARG A 189 30.23 27.89 -21.28
C ARG A 189 30.76 28.49 -22.59
N PHE A 190 29.92 29.21 -23.28
CA PHE A 190 30.29 30.17 -24.29
C PHE A 190 30.47 31.52 -23.62
#